data_d5198078e3e1a216d85ec5a4dc3f2854
#
_entry.id   d5198078e3e1a216d85ec5a4dc3f2854
#
_cell.length_a   1.000
_cell.length_b   1.000
_cell.length_c   1.000
_cell.angle_alpha   90.00
_cell.angle_beta   90.00
_cell.angle_gamma   90.00
#
_symmetry.space_group_name_H-M   'P 1'
#
loop_
_entity.id
_entity.type
_entity.pdbx_description
1 polymer ?
#
loop_
_entity_poly.entity_id
_entity_poly.type
_entity_poly.pdbx_seq_one_letter_code
_entity_poly.pdbx_strand_id
1 'polypeptide(L)'
;PMSDGASMLILMSRKKAIELNINPIAKIINYDDSSVSSELFTSAPSTSIKKLLKRSKTKINSIDLFEINEAFAMVPLLNMDILSIERNKVNINGGAVSLGHPLGCSGARILTTLIHCLHQNNKTNGVASICNGGGGASSIQIAI
;
A
#
# COMPACT_ATOMS: atom_id res chain seq x y z
N PRO A 1 16.25 9.66 5.53
CA PRO A 1 16.58 11.05 5.19
C PRO A 1 15.31 11.81 4.78
N MET A 2 15.25 13.10 5.07
CA MET A 2 14.25 13.97 4.45
C MET A 2 14.53 14.02 2.95
N SER A 3 13.48 13.87 2.15
CA SER A 3 13.59 13.75 0.71
C SER A 3 12.53 14.60 0.04
N ASP A 4 12.83 15.11 -1.13
CA ASP A 4 11.86 15.77 -1.98
C ASP A 4 11.22 14.74 -2.92
N GLY A 5 9.93 14.92 -3.19
CA GLY A 5 9.20 14.05 -4.09
C GLY A 5 7.79 14.54 -4.36
N ALA A 6 7.27 14.19 -5.53
CA ALA A 6 5.90 14.43 -5.92
C ALA A 6 5.31 13.20 -6.60
N SER A 7 4.06 12.92 -6.30
CA SER A 7 3.29 11.85 -6.95
C SER A 7 1.83 12.27 -7.05
N MET A 8 1.18 11.90 -8.12
CA MET A 8 -0.22 12.27 -8.36
C MET A 8 -1.00 11.07 -8.90
N LEU A 9 -2.21 10.93 -8.39
CA LEU A 9 -3.19 9.94 -8.84
C LEU A 9 -4.51 10.66 -9.16
N ILE A 10 -5.10 10.33 -10.28
CA ILE A 10 -6.44 10.81 -10.64
C ILE A 10 -7.45 9.76 -10.23
N LEU A 11 -8.37 10.14 -9.36
CA LEU A 11 -9.43 9.28 -8.83
C LEU A 11 -10.78 9.74 -9.36
N MET A 12 -11.60 8.80 -9.78
CA MET A 12 -12.97 9.08 -10.23
C MET A 12 -13.88 7.87 -10.01
N SER A 13 -15.17 8.11 -10.04
CA SER A 13 -16.14 7.02 -10.03
C SER A 13 -16.12 6.27 -11.37
N ARG A 14 -16.50 4.97 -11.33
CA ARG A 14 -16.68 4.18 -12.56
C ARG A 14 -17.60 4.86 -13.57
N LYS A 15 -18.70 5.47 -13.09
CA LYS A 15 -19.64 6.23 -13.93
C LYS A 15 -18.92 7.35 -14.67
N LYS A 16 -18.09 8.13 -13.96
CA LYS A 16 -17.35 9.25 -14.55
C LYS A 16 -16.28 8.79 -15.55
N ALA A 17 -15.61 7.69 -15.29
CA ALA A 17 -14.64 7.11 -16.22
C ALA A 17 -15.32 6.73 -17.56
N ILE A 18 -16.51 6.10 -17.49
CA ILE A 18 -17.30 5.74 -18.67
C ILE A 18 -17.73 7.00 -19.44
N GLU A 19 -18.27 8.02 -18.74
CA GLU A 19 -18.68 9.30 -19.35
C GLU A 19 -17.54 9.99 -20.11
N LEU A 20 -16.32 9.89 -19.58
CA LEU A 20 -15.13 10.50 -20.16
C LEU A 20 -14.36 9.59 -21.13
N ASN A 21 -14.87 8.37 -21.37
CA ASN A 21 -14.21 7.35 -22.19
C ASN A 21 -12.75 7.06 -21.73
N ILE A 22 -12.54 7.01 -20.40
CA ILE A 22 -11.23 6.74 -19.79
C ILE A 22 -11.21 5.28 -19.32
N ASN A 23 -10.16 4.54 -19.69
CA ASN A 23 -9.90 3.22 -19.15
C ASN A 23 -9.10 3.34 -17.85
N PRO A 24 -9.66 3.00 -16.68
CA PRO A 24 -8.91 3.01 -15.43
C PRO A 24 -7.77 1.99 -15.46
N ILE A 25 -6.61 2.36 -14.92
CA ILE A 25 -5.45 1.45 -14.80
C ILE A 25 -5.53 0.55 -13.57
N ALA A 26 -6.39 0.90 -12.60
CA ALA A 26 -6.65 0.10 -11.40
C ALA A 26 -8.02 0.46 -10.83
N LYS A 27 -8.57 -0.44 -10.02
CA LYS A 27 -9.79 -0.25 -9.25
C LYS A 27 -9.47 -0.33 -7.77
N ILE A 28 -9.92 0.65 -6.99
CA ILE A 28 -9.93 0.56 -5.52
C ILE A 28 -11.01 -0.44 -5.10
N ILE A 29 -10.60 -1.48 -4.39
CA ILE A 29 -11.48 -2.51 -3.86
C ILE A 29 -12.00 -2.12 -2.50
N ASN A 30 -11.08 -1.69 -1.61
CA ASN A 30 -11.40 -1.27 -0.25
C ASN A 30 -10.25 -0.47 0.36
N TYR A 31 -10.50 0.20 1.45
CA TYR A 31 -9.49 0.88 2.27
C TYR A 31 -9.88 0.81 3.74
N ASP A 32 -8.91 0.91 4.63
CA ASP A 32 -9.13 0.95 6.07
C ASP A 32 -7.97 1.65 6.78
N ASP A 33 -8.29 2.23 7.92
CA ASP A 33 -7.33 2.85 8.82
C ASP A 33 -7.30 2.12 10.16
N SER A 34 -6.16 2.17 10.82
CA SER A 34 -6.00 1.66 12.18
C SER A 34 -5.16 2.59 13.03
N SER A 35 -5.28 2.41 14.33
CA SER A 35 -4.43 3.07 15.32
C SER A 35 -4.02 2.05 16.38
N VAL A 36 -2.77 2.12 16.81
CA VAL A 36 -2.19 1.40 17.93
C VAL A 36 -1.50 2.40 18.85
N SER A 37 -0.93 1.97 19.97
CA SER A 37 -0.09 2.87 20.78
C SER A 37 1.06 3.46 19.95
N SER A 38 1.46 4.70 20.18
CA SER A 38 2.46 5.41 19.37
C SER A 38 3.80 4.69 19.30
N GLU A 39 4.19 3.99 20.38
CA GLU A 39 5.42 3.20 20.44
C GLU A 39 5.38 1.99 19.47
N LEU A 40 4.19 1.53 19.10
CA LEU A 40 3.97 0.39 18.22
C LEU A 40 3.69 0.77 16.77
N PHE A 41 3.90 2.03 16.38
CA PHE A 41 3.55 2.55 15.05
C PHE A 41 4.14 1.72 13.90
N THR A 42 5.31 1.10 14.10
CA THR A 42 5.97 0.27 13.08
C THR A 42 5.19 -0.99 12.74
N SER A 43 4.34 -1.49 13.66
CA SER A 43 3.46 -2.65 13.45
C SER A 43 2.04 -2.27 13.03
N ALA A 44 1.69 -0.99 13.06
CA ALA A 44 0.35 -0.51 12.70
C ALA A 44 -0.13 -0.94 11.29
N PRO A 45 0.74 -1.04 10.25
CA PRO A 45 0.35 -1.59 8.95
C PRO A 45 -0.28 -2.97 9.02
N SER A 46 0.23 -3.88 9.86
CA SER A 46 -0.37 -5.21 10.04
C SER A 46 -1.80 -5.14 10.54
N THR A 47 -2.09 -4.21 11.46
CA THR A 47 -3.43 -4.02 11.99
C THR A 47 -4.39 -3.47 10.94
N SER A 48 -3.98 -2.45 10.17
CA SER A 48 -4.81 -1.89 9.11
C SER A 48 -5.02 -2.87 7.96
N ILE A 49 -4.00 -3.63 7.56
CA ILE A 49 -4.11 -4.68 6.53
C ILE A 49 -5.08 -5.77 6.97
N LYS A 50 -4.98 -6.27 8.22
CA LYS A 50 -5.92 -7.28 8.75
C LYS A 50 -7.38 -6.77 8.73
N LYS A 51 -7.62 -5.52 9.15
CA LYS A 51 -8.95 -4.90 9.11
C LYS A 51 -9.47 -4.76 7.67
N LEU A 52 -8.62 -4.24 6.78
CA LEU A 52 -8.90 -4.09 5.36
C LEU A 52 -9.34 -5.42 4.73
N LEU A 53 -8.54 -6.47 4.89
CA LEU A 53 -8.79 -7.78 4.31
C LEU A 53 -10.03 -8.46 4.91
N LYS A 54 -10.26 -8.30 6.22
CA LYS A 54 -11.49 -8.77 6.85
C LYS A 54 -12.72 -8.09 6.25
N ARG A 55 -12.67 -6.78 6.04
CA ARG A 55 -13.77 -5.97 5.48
C ARG A 55 -14.04 -6.29 4.02
N SER A 56 -12.99 -6.53 3.21
CA SER A 56 -13.13 -6.94 1.81
C SER A 56 -13.41 -8.45 1.64
N LYS A 57 -13.44 -9.23 2.75
CA LYS A 57 -13.56 -10.70 2.75
C LYS A 57 -12.49 -11.38 1.89
N THR A 58 -11.30 -10.77 1.83
CA THR A 58 -10.16 -11.24 1.05
C THR A 58 -9.18 -12.00 1.95
N LYS A 59 -8.70 -13.14 1.49
CA LYS A 59 -7.63 -13.89 2.20
C LYS A 59 -6.27 -13.26 1.88
N ILE A 60 -5.38 -13.17 2.86
CA ILE A 60 -4.05 -12.58 2.65
C ILE A 60 -3.25 -13.29 1.55
N ASN A 61 -3.37 -14.61 1.46
CA ASN A 61 -2.68 -15.41 0.45
C ASN A 61 -3.17 -15.15 -0.99
N SER A 62 -4.35 -14.53 -1.17
CA SER A 62 -4.86 -14.13 -2.48
C SER A 62 -4.40 -12.73 -2.91
N ILE A 63 -3.61 -12.05 -2.07
CA ILE A 63 -2.93 -10.82 -2.46
C ILE A 63 -1.61 -11.19 -3.14
N ASP A 64 -1.42 -10.66 -4.33
CA ASP A 64 -0.24 -10.94 -5.14
C ASP A 64 0.97 -10.14 -4.69
N LEU A 65 0.79 -8.83 -4.49
CA LEU A 65 1.87 -7.91 -4.13
C LEU A 65 1.46 -6.94 -3.02
N PHE A 66 2.46 -6.53 -2.24
CA PHE A 66 2.33 -5.54 -1.18
C PHE A 66 3.35 -4.41 -1.36
N GLU A 67 2.92 -3.18 -1.18
CA GLU A 67 3.79 -2.03 -0.95
C GLU A 67 3.60 -1.53 0.48
N ILE A 68 4.55 -1.85 1.34
CA ILE A 68 4.58 -1.39 2.74
C ILE A 68 5.64 -0.30 2.83
N ASN A 69 5.21 0.93 3.13
CA ASN A 69 6.13 2.06 3.15
C ASN A 69 7.26 1.85 4.16
N GLU A 70 8.49 2.08 3.70
CA GLU A 70 9.71 1.92 4.48
C GLU A 70 10.05 3.22 5.23
N ALA A 71 9.19 3.62 6.19
CA ALA A 71 9.53 4.73 7.10
C ALA A 71 10.85 4.44 7.84
N PHE A 72 11.09 3.16 8.12
CA PHE A 72 12.35 2.55 8.55
C PHE A 72 12.47 1.19 7.89
N ALA A 73 13.69 0.69 7.69
CA ALA A 73 13.94 -0.62 7.06
C ALA A 73 13.23 -1.78 7.80
N MET A 74 13.07 -1.66 9.12
CA MET A 74 12.39 -2.67 9.93
C MET A 74 10.87 -2.75 9.70
N VAL A 75 10.23 -1.69 9.21
CA VAL A 75 8.76 -1.64 9.07
C VAL A 75 8.25 -2.76 8.17
N PRO A 76 8.69 -2.91 6.90
CA PRO A 76 8.21 -4.02 6.08
C PRO A 76 8.61 -5.39 6.66
N LEU A 77 9.81 -5.54 7.23
CA LEU A 77 10.27 -6.80 7.82
C LEU A 77 9.35 -7.27 8.95
N LEU A 78 9.05 -6.39 9.91
CA LEU A 78 8.16 -6.67 11.04
C LEU A 78 6.75 -7.04 10.56
N ASN A 79 6.23 -6.30 9.59
CA ASN A 79 4.87 -6.55 9.10
C ASN A 79 4.76 -7.81 8.24
N MET A 80 5.82 -8.18 7.50
CA MET A 80 5.90 -9.48 6.82
C MET A 80 5.83 -10.63 7.82
N ASP A 81 6.59 -10.54 8.92
CA ASP A 81 6.61 -11.54 9.98
C ASP A 81 5.23 -11.70 10.64
N ILE A 82 4.64 -10.59 11.12
CA ILE A 82 3.31 -10.57 11.77
C ILE A 82 2.20 -11.11 10.85
N LEU A 83 2.30 -10.87 9.56
CA LEU A 83 1.29 -11.24 8.56
C LEU A 83 1.61 -12.54 7.83
N SER A 84 2.79 -13.12 8.07
CA SER A 84 3.30 -14.30 7.36
C SER A 84 3.29 -14.11 5.84
N ILE A 85 3.77 -12.94 5.37
CA ILE A 85 3.88 -12.61 3.95
C ILE A 85 5.29 -12.95 3.45
N GLU A 86 5.37 -13.64 2.32
CA GLU A 86 6.64 -13.97 1.68
C GLU A 86 7.39 -12.71 1.20
N ARG A 87 8.72 -12.69 1.37
CA ARG A 87 9.58 -11.55 1.00
C ARG A 87 9.47 -11.13 -0.46
N ASN A 88 9.28 -12.11 -1.35
CA ASN A 88 9.16 -11.89 -2.80
C ASN A 88 7.86 -11.21 -3.24
N LYS A 89 6.94 -10.96 -2.31
CA LYS A 89 5.69 -10.24 -2.55
C LYS A 89 5.69 -8.79 -2.04
N VAL A 90 6.72 -8.37 -1.29
CA VAL A 90 6.74 -7.07 -0.61
C VAL A 90 7.82 -6.18 -1.19
N ASN A 91 7.44 -4.95 -1.61
CA ASN A 91 8.36 -3.93 -2.11
C ASN A 91 9.35 -4.51 -3.15
N ILE A 92 8.83 -5.22 -4.14
CA ILE A 92 9.64 -6.03 -5.07
C ILE A 92 10.60 -5.19 -5.92
N ASN A 93 10.31 -3.91 -6.12
CA ASN A 93 11.17 -2.96 -6.81
C ASN A 93 11.95 -2.04 -5.85
N GLY A 94 12.05 -2.42 -4.55
CA GLY A 94 12.62 -1.58 -3.51
C GLY A 94 11.61 -0.56 -2.98
N GLY A 95 12.06 0.31 -2.07
CA GLY A 95 11.20 1.27 -1.40
C GLY A 95 11.93 2.50 -0.87
N ALA A 96 11.40 3.12 0.18
CA ALA A 96 11.88 4.40 0.69
C ALA A 96 13.30 4.36 1.27
N VAL A 97 13.82 3.19 1.64
CA VAL A 97 15.22 3.05 2.07
C VAL A 97 16.18 3.43 0.95
N SER A 98 15.83 3.10 -0.29
CA SER A 98 16.63 3.45 -1.47
C SER A 98 16.20 4.75 -2.15
N LEU A 99 14.88 5.03 -2.18
CA LEU A 99 14.31 6.16 -2.92
C LEU A 99 14.16 7.43 -2.06
N GLY A 100 14.13 7.29 -0.75
CA GLY A 100 13.74 8.34 0.18
C GLY A 100 12.25 8.30 0.55
N HIS A 101 11.91 9.02 1.62
CA HIS A 101 10.56 9.10 2.16
C HIS A 101 10.04 10.54 2.19
N PRO A 102 9.62 11.10 1.06
CA PRO A 102 8.97 12.41 1.02
C PRO A 102 7.55 12.27 1.59
N LEU A 103 7.37 12.66 2.87
CA LEU A 103 6.20 12.35 3.70
C LEU A 103 4.87 12.61 3.00
N GLY A 104 4.67 13.80 2.44
CA GLY A 104 3.42 14.18 1.77
C GLY A 104 3.18 13.47 0.43
N CYS A 105 4.22 12.87 -0.16
CA CYS A 105 4.16 12.16 -1.44
C CYS A 105 3.99 10.65 -1.27
N SER A 106 4.51 10.08 -0.18
CA SER A 106 4.75 8.64 -0.05
C SER A 106 3.50 7.79 -0.22
N GLY A 107 2.33 8.22 0.25
CA GLY A 107 1.08 7.48 0.06
C GLY A 107 0.73 7.27 -1.43
N ALA A 108 0.73 8.34 -2.21
CA ALA A 108 0.51 8.26 -3.65
C ALA A 108 1.64 7.52 -4.36
N ARG A 109 2.90 7.71 -3.92
CA ARG A 109 4.07 7.04 -4.50
C ARG A 109 3.98 5.52 -4.37
N ILE A 110 3.72 4.97 -3.17
CA ILE A 110 3.63 3.51 -2.99
C ILE A 110 2.47 2.92 -3.79
N LEU A 111 1.35 3.63 -3.89
CA LEU A 111 0.21 3.17 -4.67
C LEU A 111 0.54 3.17 -6.18
N THR A 112 1.20 4.20 -6.68
CA THR A 112 1.70 4.24 -8.07
C THR A 112 2.67 3.09 -8.34
N THR A 113 3.63 2.85 -7.44
CA THR A 113 4.57 1.73 -7.54
C THR A 113 3.82 0.40 -7.61
N LEU A 114 2.87 0.17 -6.68
CA LEU A 114 2.08 -1.06 -6.65
C LEU A 114 1.33 -1.32 -7.96
N ILE A 115 0.67 -0.31 -8.52
CA ILE A 115 -0.05 -0.43 -9.80
C ILE A 115 0.91 -0.89 -10.90
N HIS A 116 2.06 -0.24 -11.03
CA HIS A 116 3.05 -0.60 -12.04
C HIS A 116 3.66 -1.99 -11.80
N CYS A 117 3.96 -2.35 -10.55
CA CYS A 117 4.44 -3.69 -10.21
C CYS A 117 3.43 -4.78 -10.58
N LEU A 118 2.15 -4.57 -10.31
CA LEU A 118 1.09 -5.51 -10.71
C LEU A 118 1.06 -5.70 -12.23
N HIS A 119 1.04 -4.61 -13.00
CA HIS A 119 1.04 -4.68 -14.47
C HIS A 119 2.29 -5.38 -15.02
N GLN A 120 3.48 -5.00 -14.55
CA GLN A 120 4.76 -5.55 -15.03
C GLN A 120 4.91 -7.05 -14.75
N ASN A 121 4.29 -7.55 -13.67
CA ASN A 121 4.40 -8.95 -13.27
C ASN A 121 3.15 -9.78 -13.61
N ASN A 122 2.20 -9.24 -14.38
CA ASN A 122 0.92 -9.91 -14.73
C ASN A 122 0.18 -10.40 -13.46
N LYS A 123 0.17 -9.56 -12.43
CA LYS A 123 -0.52 -9.77 -11.15
C LYS A 123 -1.74 -8.87 -11.08
N THR A 124 -2.74 -9.24 -10.28
CA THR A 124 -4.05 -8.58 -10.31
C THR A 124 -4.43 -7.90 -9.00
N ASN A 125 -4.00 -8.41 -7.86
CA ASN A 125 -4.45 -7.94 -6.55
C ASN A 125 -3.28 -7.41 -5.73
N GLY A 126 -3.39 -6.19 -5.24
CA GLY A 126 -2.35 -5.59 -4.42
C GLY A 126 -2.87 -4.82 -3.22
N VAL A 127 -2.03 -4.69 -2.20
CA VAL A 127 -2.28 -3.87 -1.02
C VAL A 127 -1.11 -2.92 -0.80
N ALA A 128 -1.40 -1.63 -0.68
CA ALA A 128 -0.46 -0.64 -0.20
C ALA A 128 -0.78 -0.24 1.24
N SER A 129 0.24 -0.06 2.08
CA SER A 129 0.09 0.36 3.48
C SER A 129 1.18 1.31 3.91
N ILE A 130 0.81 2.31 4.71
CA ILE A 130 1.71 3.32 5.25
C ILE A 130 1.37 3.58 6.71
N CYS A 131 2.39 3.62 7.57
CA CYS A 131 2.26 4.01 8.97
C CYS A 131 2.53 5.50 9.17
N ASN A 132 2.19 6.01 10.33
CA ASN A 132 2.59 7.33 10.81
C ASN A 132 3.07 7.28 12.27
N GLY A 133 3.87 8.26 12.68
CA GLY A 133 4.52 8.31 14.00
C GLY A 133 3.57 8.47 15.18
N GLY A 134 2.27 8.70 14.97
CA GLY A 134 1.23 8.75 16.00
C GLY A 134 0.58 7.40 16.31
N GLY A 135 1.12 6.30 15.77
CA GLY A 135 0.55 4.95 15.92
C GLY A 135 -0.48 4.58 14.87
N GLY A 136 -0.76 5.46 13.91
CA GLY A 136 -1.72 5.20 12.84
C GLY A 136 -1.13 4.41 11.68
N ALA A 137 -2.01 3.77 10.90
CA ALA A 137 -1.69 3.27 9.57
C ALA A 137 -2.92 3.31 8.67
N SER A 138 -2.69 3.61 7.39
CA SER A 138 -3.69 3.53 6.33
C SER A 138 -3.32 2.42 5.35
N SER A 139 -4.30 1.65 4.91
CA SER A 139 -4.13 0.60 3.91
C SER A 139 -5.19 0.69 2.82
N ILE A 140 -4.80 0.38 1.60
CA ILE A 140 -5.68 0.37 0.44
C ILE A 140 -5.45 -0.90 -0.38
N GLN A 141 -6.54 -1.55 -0.79
CA GLN A 141 -6.52 -2.70 -1.70
C GLN A 141 -6.96 -2.26 -3.08
N ILE A 142 -6.22 -2.68 -4.08
CA ILE A 142 -6.52 -2.43 -5.49
C ILE A 142 -6.54 -3.73 -6.29
N ALA A 143 -7.24 -3.68 -7.42
CA ALA A 143 -7.16 -4.69 -8.47
C ALA A 143 -6.93 -4.01 -9.84
N ILE A 144 -6.24 -4.70 -10.76
CA ILE A 144 -6.05 -4.30 -12.15
C ILE A 144 -6.74 -5.26 -13.10
#